data_cf73ffceab8f140f03148b9a1af1eb8e
#
_entry.id   cf73ffceab8f140f03148b9a1af1eb8e
#
_cell.length_a   1.000
_cell.length_b   1.000
_cell.length_c   1.000
_cell.angle_alpha   90.00
_cell.angle_beta   90.00
_cell.angle_gamma   90.00
#
_symmetry.space_group_name_H-M   'P 1'
#
loop_
_entity.id
_entity.type
_entity.pdbx_description
1 polymer ?
#
loop_
_entity_poly.entity_id
_entity_poly.type
_entity_poly.pdbx_seq_one_letter_code
_entity_poly.pdbx_strand_id
1 'polypeptide(L)'
;MDYFVVIIGITIFVPMHTFYCREINNDIALLDESESKHLSQVLRLNEGDIVKIIDGLGMEWEGIVQQLNKKKTQIRLTNILRKESIAPLCSIAICPTKNIDRFEYFLEKATEIGICNIYPILTKRSERKAINIERLDKIILNATKQSGNLFLPILHPLISFKDFFEEIDLASFTFKAMGHCVENKLRKSLNSTYKSGQNALFLVGPEGDFTDDEIDKAIIEGFESVVLGDSRLRVETAGIVACAQINFLNFKI
;
A
#
# COMPACT_ATOMS: atom_id res chain seq x y z
N MET A 1 -16.73 8.98 10.22
CA MET A 1 -17.77 9.29 11.21
C MET A 1 -18.92 8.35 10.88
N ASP A 2 -19.06 7.28 11.63
CA ASP A 2 -20.11 6.30 11.36
C ASP A 2 -21.44 6.87 11.81
N TYR A 3 -22.50 6.68 11.01
CA TYR A 3 -23.80 7.24 11.33
C TYR A 3 -24.48 6.43 12.45
N PHE A 4 -24.93 7.14 13.49
CA PHE A 4 -25.79 6.59 14.53
C PHE A 4 -27.26 6.81 14.11
N VAL A 5 -27.97 5.75 13.83
CA VAL A 5 -29.42 5.81 13.70
C VAL A 5 -30.03 5.53 15.08
N VAL A 6 -30.58 6.56 15.71
CA VAL A 6 -31.25 6.43 17.01
C VAL A 6 -32.72 6.08 16.76
N ILE A 7 -33.09 4.84 16.92
CA ILE A 7 -34.49 4.41 16.99
C ILE A 7 -34.77 3.93 18.43
N ILE A 8 -35.60 4.68 19.16
CA ILE A 8 -36.11 4.32 20.49
C ILE A 8 -34.96 3.98 21.49
N GLY A 9 -33.99 4.89 21.65
CA GLY A 9 -32.95 4.74 22.69
C GLY A 9 -31.90 3.64 22.44
N ILE A 10 -31.91 2.98 21.28
CA ILE A 10 -30.89 2.03 20.85
C ILE A 10 -30.07 2.65 19.71
N THR A 11 -28.79 2.88 19.96
CA THR A 11 -27.85 3.29 18.91
C THR A 11 -27.43 2.05 18.14
N ILE A 12 -27.93 1.90 16.92
CA ILE A 12 -27.48 0.83 16.01
C ILE A 12 -26.28 1.35 15.21
N PHE A 13 -25.14 0.73 15.41
CA PHE A 13 -23.96 0.94 14.57
C PHE A 13 -24.19 0.18 13.27
N VAL A 14 -24.48 0.90 12.17
CA VAL A 14 -24.53 0.32 10.83
C VAL A 14 -23.18 0.57 10.17
N PRO A 15 -22.33 -0.45 10.03
CA PRO A 15 -21.07 -0.29 9.32
C PRO A 15 -21.35 0.05 7.86
N MET A 16 -20.86 1.21 7.42
CA MET A 16 -20.99 1.66 6.05
C MET A 16 -19.92 0.98 5.18
N HIS A 17 -20.35 0.24 4.16
CA HIS A 17 -19.43 -0.47 3.26
C HIS A 17 -18.67 0.50 2.36
N THR A 18 -17.36 0.28 2.22
CA THR A 18 -16.47 1.09 1.37
C THR A 18 -16.23 0.42 0.02
N PHE A 19 -16.41 1.18 -1.06
CA PHE A 19 -16.14 0.78 -2.43
C PHE A 19 -15.08 1.69 -3.05
N TYR A 20 -14.27 1.11 -3.91
CA TYR A 20 -13.28 1.83 -4.69
C TYR A 20 -13.84 2.22 -6.05
N CYS A 21 -13.63 3.46 -6.48
CA CYS A 21 -14.09 3.94 -7.76
C CYS A 21 -13.08 4.84 -8.45
N ARG A 22 -12.63 4.46 -9.64
CA ARG A 22 -11.77 5.30 -10.50
C ARG A 22 -12.56 6.29 -11.34
N GLU A 23 -13.76 5.90 -11.76
CA GLU A 23 -14.57 6.67 -12.70
C GLU A 23 -15.58 7.52 -11.94
N ILE A 24 -15.17 8.72 -11.56
CA ILE A 24 -16.02 9.70 -10.89
C ILE A 24 -16.22 10.89 -11.82
N ASN A 25 -17.46 11.14 -12.20
CA ASN A 25 -17.86 12.24 -13.08
C ASN A 25 -18.87 13.12 -12.35
N ASN A 26 -18.47 14.35 -11.99
CA ASN A 26 -19.26 15.26 -11.17
C ASN A 26 -19.64 14.62 -9.83
N ASP A 27 -20.93 14.30 -9.65
CA ASP A 27 -21.52 13.68 -8.46
C ASP A 27 -21.86 12.18 -8.64
N ILE A 28 -21.43 11.55 -9.74
CA ILE A 28 -21.69 10.14 -10.03
C ILE A 28 -20.39 9.34 -10.05
N ALA A 29 -20.34 8.32 -9.20
CA ALA A 29 -19.30 7.30 -9.22
C ALA A 29 -19.82 6.04 -9.93
N LEU A 30 -19.04 5.53 -10.89
CA LEU A 30 -19.38 4.34 -11.67
C LEU A 30 -18.50 3.18 -11.24
N LEU A 31 -19.06 2.26 -10.44
CA LEU A 31 -18.33 1.08 -9.97
C LEU A 31 -18.04 0.13 -11.14
N ASP A 32 -16.86 -0.47 -11.14
CA ASP A 32 -16.53 -1.52 -12.09
C ASP A 32 -17.32 -2.81 -11.84
N GLU A 33 -17.13 -3.82 -12.68
CA GLU A 33 -17.88 -5.09 -12.60
C GLU A 33 -17.62 -5.84 -11.30
N SER A 34 -16.38 -5.79 -10.77
CA SER A 34 -16.00 -6.46 -9.52
C SER A 34 -16.70 -5.83 -8.32
N GLU A 35 -16.60 -4.51 -8.19
CA GLU A 35 -17.25 -3.74 -7.12
C GLU A 35 -18.79 -3.79 -7.23
N SER A 36 -19.34 -3.74 -8.45
CA SER A 36 -20.78 -3.85 -8.69
C SER A 36 -21.33 -5.23 -8.28
N LYS A 37 -20.60 -6.32 -8.58
CA LYS A 37 -20.96 -7.67 -8.12
C LYS A 37 -20.82 -7.80 -6.61
N HIS A 38 -19.76 -7.27 -6.03
CA HIS A 38 -19.54 -7.27 -4.58
C HIS A 38 -20.73 -6.59 -3.87
N LEU A 39 -21.12 -5.40 -4.33
CA LEU A 39 -22.23 -4.64 -3.79
C LEU A 39 -23.55 -5.43 -3.86
N SER A 40 -23.91 -5.94 -5.05
CA SER A 40 -25.25 -6.51 -5.29
C SER A 40 -25.38 -7.98 -4.88
N GLN A 41 -24.31 -8.80 -4.99
CA GLN A 41 -24.37 -10.24 -4.77
C GLN A 41 -23.82 -10.68 -3.43
N VAL A 42 -22.73 -10.04 -2.95
CA VAL A 42 -22.10 -10.40 -1.70
C VAL A 42 -22.75 -9.64 -0.55
N LEU A 43 -22.81 -8.31 -0.65
CA LEU A 43 -23.38 -7.45 0.39
C LEU A 43 -24.90 -7.30 0.26
N ARG A 44 -25.46 -7.60 -0.91
CA ARG A 44 -26.90 -7.55 -1.20
C ARG A 44 -27.54 -6.20 -0.91
N LEU A 45 -26.80 -5.12 -1.20
CA LEU A 45 -27.29 -3.76 -1.07
C LEU A 45 -28.30 -3.45 -2.19
N ASN A 46 -29.22 -2.53 -1.91
CA ASN A 46 -30.31 -2.11 -2.77
C ASN A 46 -30.14 -0.65 -3.19
N GLU A 47 -30.92 -0.23 -4.19
CA GLU A 47 -31.07 1.19 -4.52
C GLU A 47 -31.61 1.96 -3.32
N GLY A 48 -30.99 3.11 -3.02
CA GLY A 48 -31.26 3.92 -1.82
C GLY A 48 -30.31 3.65 -0.65
N ASP A 49 -29.57 2.54 -0.63
CA ASP A 49 -28.61 2.26 0.43
C ASP A 49 -27.43 3.24 0.40
N ILE A 50 -26.90 3.57 1.59
CA ILE A 50 -25.80 4.50 1.78
C ILE A 50 -24.48 3.73 1.84
N VAL A 51 -23.47 4.20 1.12
CA VAL A 51 -22.14 3.59 1.02
C VAL A 51 -21.05 4.65 1.09
N LYS A 52 -19.81 4.21 1.35
CA LYS A 52 -18.59 5.03 1.21
C LYS A 52 -17.92 4.76 -0.13
N ILE A 53 -17.43 5.82 -0.77
CA ILE A 53 -16.67 5.74 -2.00
C ILE A 53 -15.29 6.36 -1.76
N ILE A 54 -14.23 5.64 -2.14
CA ILE A 54 -12.87 6.16 -2.17
C ILE A 54 -12.34 6.15 -3.60
N ASP A 55 -11.53 7.17 -3.96
CA ASP A 55 -10.88 7.26 -5.29
C ASP A 55 -9.45 6.68 -5.31
N GLY A 56 -8.89 6.38 -4.13
CA GLY A 56 -7.50 5.98 -3.99
C GLY A 56 -6.49 7.12 -4.18
N LEU A 57 -6.95 8.36 -4.24
CA LEU A 57 -6.16 9.57 -4.45
C LEU A 57 -6.29 10.57 -3.30
N GLY A 58 -6.89 10.16 -2.20
CA GLY A 58 -7.03 10.97 -0.99
C GLY A 58 -8.43 11.47 -0.70
N MET A 59 -9.45 11.02 -1.44
CA MET A 59 -10.84 11.45 -1.23
C MET A 59 -11.72 10.30 -0.79
N GLU A 60 -12.62 10.60 0.16
CA GLU A 60 -13.72 9.72 0.58
C GLU A 60 -15.04 10.49 0.56
N TRP A 61 -16.03 9.89 -0.05
CA TRP A 61 -17.39 10.42 -0.10
C TRP A 61 -18.39 9.47 0.54
N GLU A 62 -19.48 10.05 1.02
CA GLU A 62 -20.75 9.38 1.17
C GLU A 62 -21.45 9.34 -0.18
N GLY A 63 -22.08 8.23 -0.49
CA GLY A 63 -22.87 8.06 -1.71
C GLY A 63 -24.13 7.22 -1.49
N ILE A 64 -25.11 7.39 -2.35
CA ILE A 64 -26.35 6.65 -2.36
C ILE A 64 -26.38 5.78 -3.61
N VAL A 65 -26.69 4.49 -3.47
CA VAL A 65 -26.88 3.57 -4.60
C VAL A 65 -28.05 4.07 -5.43
N GLN A 66 -27.76 4.60 -6.62
CA GLN A 66 -28.77 5.21 -7.49
C GLN A 66 -29.36 4.21 -8.49
N GLN A 67 -28.49 3.39 -9.11
CA GLN A 67 -28.92 2.39 -10.07
C GLN A 67 -28.06 1.14 -9.95
N LEU A 68 -28.70 0.02 -9.67
CA LEU A 68 -28.04 -1.28 -9.62
C LEU A 68 -27.82 -1.85 -11.01
N ASN A 69 -26.57 -2.21 -11.29
CA ASN A 69 -26.17 -2.93 -12.49
C ASN A 69 -25.00 -3.85 -12.19
N LYS A 70 -25.07 -5.13 -12.54
CA LYS A 70 -24.03 -6.12 -12.25
C LYS A 70 -22.66 -5.77 -12.86
N LYS A 71 -22.61 -4.96 -13.92
CA LYS A 71 -21.38 -4.55 -14.59
C LYS A 71 -20.94 -3.14 -14.24
N LYS A 72 -21.88 -2.25 -13.94
CA LYS A 72 -21.58 -0.82 -13.76
C LYS A 72 -22.67 -0.16 -12.90
N THR A 73 -22.61 -0.39 -11.57
CA THR A 73 -23.52 0.25 -10.61
C THR A 73 -23.20 1.73 -10.49
N GLN A 74 -24.26 2.56 -10.47
CA GLN A 74 -24.13 4.01 -10.29
C GLN A 74 -24.38 4.40 -8.83
N ILE A 75 -23.47 5.18 -8.28
CA ILE A 75 -23.56 5.75 -6.94
C ILE A 75 -23.60 7.28 -7.08
N ARG A 76 -24.63 7.90 -6.55
CA ARG A 76 -24.70 9.36 -6.44
C ARG A 76 -23.96 9.79 -5.21
N LEU A 77 -22.88 10.59 -5.38
CA LEU A 77 -22.11 11.16 -4.29
C LEU A 77 -22.91 12.30 -3.63
N THR A 78 -22.90 12.36 -2.31
CA THR A 78 -23.67 13.34 -1.54
C THR A 78 -22.78 14.29 -0.74
N ASN A 79 -21.87 13.75 0.06
CA ASN A 79 -21.01 14.53 0.94
C ASN A 79 -19.56 14.07 0.83
N ILE A 80 -18.60 15.01 0.95
CA ILE A 80 -17.19 14.66 1.17
C ILE A 80 -17.04 14.34 2.67
N LEU A 81 -16.62 13.10 2.98
CA LEU A 81 -16.38 12.65 4.34
C LEU A 81 -14.96 12.96 4.80
N ARG A 82 -13.96 12.64 3.94
CA ARG A 82 -12.54 12.92 4.22
C ARG A 82 -11.83 13.37 2.95
N LYS A 83 -10.84 14.26 3.16
CA LYS A 83 -9.91 14.68 2.12
C LYS A 83 -8.52 14.78 2.70
N GLU A 84 -7.60 14.00 2.16
CA GLU A 84 -6.17 14.03 2.48
C GLU A 84 -5.41 14.53 1.26
N SER A 85 -4.54 15.50 1.44
CA SER A 85 -3.77 16.13 0.36
C SER A 85 -2.32 15.65 0.28
N ILE A 86 -1.87 14.86 1.25
CA ILE A 86 -0.49 14.37 1.33
C ILE A 86 -0.53 12.85 1.26
N ALA A 87 0.01 12.30 0.19
CA ALA A 87 0.20 10.85 0.05
C ALA A 87 1.25 10.33 1.05
N PRO A 88 1.19 9.03 1.40
CA PRO A 88 2.23 8.39 2.19
C PRO A 88 3.62 8.58 1.57
N LEU A 89 4.65 8.71 2.42
CA LEU A 89 6.03 8.98 1.99
C LEU A 89 6.93 7.73 2.00
N CYS A 90 6.36 6.54 2.15
CA CYS A 90 7.09 5.29 2.21
C CYS A 90 6.92 4.47 0.94
N SER A 91 8.01 4.22 0.24
CA SER A 91 8.08 3.30 -0.90
C SER A 91 9.07 2.17 -0.58
N ILE A 92 8.76 0.94 -0.99
CA ILE A 92 9.62 -0.23 -0.72
C ILE A 92 9.87 -1.00 -2.01
N ALA A 93 11.16 -1.21 -2.32
CA ALA A 93 11.59 -2.16 -3.32
C ALA A 93 12.00 -3.47 -2.62
N ILE A 94 11.31 -4.56 -2.92
CA ILE A 94 11.39 -5.80 -2.16
C ILE A 94 11.41 -7.03 -3.07
N CYS A 95 12.25 -8.00 -2.74
CA CYS A 95 12.25 -9.27 -3.44
C CYS A 95 11.01 -10.09 -3.06
N PRO A 96 10.21 -10.57 -4.03
CA PRO A 96 9.13 -11.49 -3.75
C PRO A 96 9.68 -12.78 -3.09
N THR A 97 9.08 -13.15 -1.96
CA THR A 97 9.51 -14.32 -1.19
C THR A 97 9.27 -15.64 -1.95
N LYS A 98 10.04 -16.67 -1.64
CA LYS A 98 9.85 -18.03 -2.17
C LYS A 98 8.40 -18.50 -1.97
N ASN A 99 7.89 -18.39 -0.74
CA ASN A 99 6.47 -18.59 -0.45
C ASN A 99 5.69 -17.30 -0.70
N ILE A 100 4.83 -17.33 -1.73
CA ILE A 100 4.06 -16.14 -2.15
C ILE A 100 3.14 -15.61 -1.02
N ASP A 101 2.61 -16.47 -0.15
CA ASP A 101 1.71 -16.05 0.93
C ASP A 101 2.37 -15.05 1.89
N ARG A 102 3.70 -15.14 2.06
CA ARG A 102 4.46 -14.17 2.87
C ARG A 102 4.57 -12.82 2.16
N PHE A 103 4.76 -12.83 0.84
CA PHE A 103 4.77 -11.60 0.06
C PHE A 103 3.38 -10.95 0.05
N GLU A 104 2.32 -11.75 -0.08
CA GLU A 104 0.93 -11.30 0.01
C GLU A 104 0.64 -10.69 1.40
N TYR A 105 1.12 -11.31 2.47
CA TYR A 105 1.04 -10.78 3.83
C TYR A 105 1.77 -9.45 3.99
N PHE A 106 2.97 -9.31 3.40
CA PHE A 106 3.66 -8.01 3.36
C PHE A 106 2.82 -6.95 2.66
N LEU A 107 2.26 -7.25 1.47
CA LEU A 107 1.43 -6.32 0.72
C LEU A 107 0.21 -5.84 1.52
N GLU A 108 -0.48 -6.78 2.15
CA GLU A 108 -1.62 -6.49 3.01
C GLU A 108 -1.22 -5.55 4.16
N LYS A 109 -0.21 -5.91 4.96
CA LYS A 109 0.17 -5.14 6.14
C LYS A 109 0.86 -3.82 5.82
N ALA A 110 1.69 -3.76 4.80
CA ALA A 110 2.28 -2.50 4.35
C ALA A 110 1.21 -1.53 3.83
N THR A 111 0.18 -2.04 3.14
CA THR A 111 -0.98 -1.23 2.72
C THR A 111 -1.74 -0.68 3.92
N GLU A 112 -2.05 -1.50 4.92
CA GLU A 112 -2.72 -1.05 6.16
C GLU A 112 -1.94 0.05 6.89
N ILE A 113 -0.59 -0.04 6.89
CA ILE A 113 0.30 0.92 7.55
C ILE A 113 0.41 2.23 6.75
N GLY A 114 0.22 2.20 5.42
CA GLY A 114 0.31 3.38 4.55
C GLY A 114 1.58 3.42 3.70
N ILE A 115 1.84 2.36 2.95
CA ILE A 115 2.86 2.37 1.88
C ILE A 115 2.34 3.14 0.66
N CYS A 116 3.25 3.79 -0.10
CA CYS A 116 2.91 4.51 -1.32
C CYS A 116 3.18 3.68 -2.57
N ASN A 117 4.42 3.23 -2.75
CA ASN A 117 4.83 2.44 -3.90
C ASN A 117 5.48 1.12 -3.46
N ILE A 118 5.21 0.07 -4.21
CA ILE A 118 5.80 -1.25 -4.04
C ILE A 118 6.48 -1.63 -5.35
N TYR A 119 7.79 -1.82 -5.30
CA TYR A 119 8.61 -2.25 -6.43
C TYR A 119 9.08 -3.69 -6.20
N PRO A 120 8.41 -4.69 -6.76
CA PRO A 120 8.93 -6.06 -6.72
C PRO A 120 10.23 -6.14 -7.54
N ILE A 121 11.34 -6.55 -6.91
CA ILE A 121 12.65 -6.59 -7.56
C ILE A 121 13.24 -8.00 -7.57
N LEU A 122 13.99 -8.34 -8.63
CA LEU A 122 14.75 -9.58 -8.75
C LEU A 122 16.24 -9.31 -8.58
N THR A 123 16.80 -9.88 -7.52
CA THR A 123 18.25 -9.89 -7.27
C THR A 123 18.87 -11.23 -7.67
N LYS A 124 20.18 -11.34 -7.58
CA LYS A 124 20.93 -12.54 -7.94
C LYS A 124 20.47 -13.78 -7.16
N ARG A 125 20.09 -13.60 -5.88
CA ARG A 125 19.67 -14.68 -4.99
C ARG A 125 18.15 -14.82 -4.84
N SER A 126 17.36 -14.13 -5.66
CA SER A 126 15.90 -14.28 -5.65
C SER A 126 15.50 -15.67 -6.13
N GLU A 127 14.70 -16.40 -5.34
CA GLU A 127 14.20 -17.72 -5.71
C GLU A 127 12.92 -17.62 -6.58
N ARG A 128 12.01 -16.70 -6.26
CA ARG A 128 10.79 -16.46 -7.04
C ARG A 128 11.07 -15.54 -8.21
N LYS A 129 10.74 -16.01 -9.43
CA LYS A 129 11.04 -15.28 -10.68
C LYS A 129 9.80 -14.71 -11.37
N ALA A 130 8.62 -14.97 -10.85
CA ALA A 130 7.35 -14.46 -11.40
C ALA A 130 6.32 -14.23 -10.30
N ILE A 131 5.46 -13.24 -10.52
CA ILE A 131 4.33 -12.89 -9.65
C ILE A 131 3.08 -12.66 -10.50
N ASN A 132 1.90 -12.84 -9.91
CA ASN A 132 0.62 -12.53 -10.54
C ASN A 132 0.14 -11.16 -10.06
N ILE A 133 0.41 -10.12 -10.85
CA ILE A 133 0.08 -8.72 -10.52
C ILE A 133 -1.41 -8.55 -10.24
N GLU A 134 -2.31 -9.11 -11.06
CA GLU A 134 -3.75 -8.97 -10.87
C GLU A 134 -4.24 -9.50 -9.51
N ARG A 135 -3.65 -10.63 -9.05
CA ARG A 135 -3.97 -11.17 -7.73
C ARG A 135 -3.46 -10.27 -6.61
N LEU A 136 -2.24 -9.76 -6.75
CA LEU A 136 -1.59 -8.90 -5.76
C LEU A 136 -2.28 -7.52 -5.66
N ASP A 137 -2.70 -6.93 -6.79
CA ASP A 137 -3.50 -5.70 -6.81
C ASP A 137 -4.82 -5.85 -6.06
N LYS A 138 -5.49 -7.01 -6.16
CA LYS A 138 -6.71 -7.29 -5.40
C LYS A 138 -6.46 -7.32 -3.89
N ILE A 139 -5.32 -7.84 -3.46
CA ILE A 139 -4.94 -7.85 -2.04
C ILE A 139 -4.76 -6.41 -1.53
N ILE A 140 -4.01 -5.60 -2.28
CA ILE A 140 -3.77 -4.18 -1.96
C ILE A 140 -5.11 -3.41 -1.91
N LEU A 141 -5.97 -3.58 -2.91
CA LEU A 141 -7.28 -2.92 -2.95
C LEU A 141 -8.15 -3.31 -1.74
N ASN A 142 -8.20 -4.59 -1.39
CA ASN A 142 -8.97 -5.06 -0.24
C ASN A 142 -8.42 -4.51 1.07
N ALA A 143 -7.09 -4.51 1.25
CA ALA A 143 -6.43 -3.94 2.41
C ALA A 143 -6.67 -2.42 2.53
N THR A 144 -6.64 -1.68 1.41
CA THR A 144 -6.95 -0.25 1.36
C THR A 144 -8.38 0.03 1.85
N LYS A 145 -9.36 -0.72 1.34
CA LYS A 145 -10.77 -0.55 1.75
C LYS A 145 -10.99 -0.91 3.22
N GLN A 146 -10.36 -1.99 3.69
CA GLN A 146 -10.50 -2.49 5.05
C GLN A 146 -9.84 -1.57 6.08
N SER A 147 -8.65 -1.05 5.78
CA SER A 147 -7.93 -0.14 6.69
C SER A 147 -8.51 1.27 6.71
N GLY A 148 -9.32 1.62 5.70
CA GLY A 148 -9.85 2.96 5.52
C GLY A 148 -8.79 3.96 5.05
N ASN A 149 -7.70 3.51 4.45
CA ASN A 149 -6.72 4.36 3.80
C ASN A 149 -7.35 5.02 2.55
N LEU A 150 -7.02 6.29 2.32
CA LEU A 150 -7.53 7.04 1.19
C LEU A 150 -6.64 6.97 -0.05
N PHE A 151 -5.38 6.56 0.12
CA PHE A 151 -4.43 6.38 -0.98
C PHE A 151 -4.28 4.90 -1.29
N LEU A 152 -4.52 4.53 -2.55
CA LEU A 152 -4.28 3.17 -3.05
C LEU A 152 -2.80 3.04 -3.41
N PRO A 153 -2.04 2.14 -2.77
CA PRO A 153 -0.64 1.91 -3.12
C PRO A 153 -0.48 1.45 -4.57
N ILE A 154 0.61 1.87 -5.21
CA ILE A 154 0.95 1.46 -6.57
C ILE A 154 1.87 0.24 -6.50
N LEU A 155 1.41 -0.89 -7.05
CA LEU A 155 2.24 -2.05 -7.28
C LEU A 155 2.85 -1.96 -8.68
N HIS A 156 4.17 -1.84 -8.73
CA HIS A 156 4.91 -1.79 -9.98
C HIS A 156 5.16 -3.21 -10.55
N PRO A 157 5.40 -3.33 -11.86
CA PRO A 157 5.82 -4.61 -12.44
C PRO A 157 7.09 -5.16 -11.80
N LEU A 158 7.24 -6.50 -11.84
CA LEU A 158 8.46 -7.17 -11.40
C LEU A 158 9.63 -6.77 -12.32
N ILE A 159 10.67 -6.20 -11.75
CA ILE A 159 11.82 -5.67 -12.47
C ILE A 159 13.13 -6.28 -11.96
N SER A 160 14.16 -6.38 -12.80
CA SER A 160 15.48 -6.80 -12.33
C SER A 160 16.13 -5.72 -11.46
N PHE A 161 17.03 -6.15 -10.56
CA PHE A 161 17.80 -5.20 -9.72
C PHE A 161 18.60 -4.20 -10.55
N LYS A 162 19.11 -4.64 -11.71
CA LYS A 162 19.82 -3.76 -12.63
C LYS A 162 18.87 -2.70 -13.24
N ASP A 163 17.78 -3.16 -13.84
CA ASP A 163 16.83 -2.29 -14.54
C ASP A 163 16.12 -1.35 -13.55
N PHE A 164 15.94 -1.77 -12.28
CA PHE A 164 15.42 -0.91 -11.23
C PHE A 164 16.22 0.39 -11.06
N PHE A 165 17.55 0.32 -11.10
CA PHE A 165 18.41 1.51 -11.02
C PHE A 165 18.46 2.33 -12.32
N GLU A 166 18.09 1.73 -13.44
CA GLU A 166 18.11 2.39 -14.75
C GLU A 166 16.76 3.06 -15.08
N GLU A 167 15.64 2.48 -14.62
CA GLU A 167 14.29 2.91 -15.01
C GLU A 167 13.56 3.75 -13.95
N ILE A 168 13.90 3.56 -12.65
CA ILE A 168 13.20 4.29 -11.58
C ILE A 168 13.86 5.64 -11.33
N ASP A 169 13.06 6.70 -11.28
CA ASP A 169 13.54 8.04 -10.91
C ASP A 169 13.93 8.09 -9.42
N LEU A 170 15.18 7.69 -9.15
CA LEU A 170 15.75 7.70 -7.81
C LEU A 170 15.96 9.11 -7.25
N ALA A 171 15.99 10.15 -8.10
CA ALA A 171 16.16 11.53 -7.66
C ALA A 171 14.89 12.08 -6.97
N SER A 172 13.73 11.50 -7.25
CA SER A 172 12.48 11.84 -6.58
C SER A 172 12.44 11.44 -5.09
N PHE A 173 13.32 10.52 -4.65
CA PHE A 173 13.41 10.07 -3.27
C PHE A 173 14.48 10.86 -2.52
N THR A 174 14.07 11.58 -1.47
CA THR A 174 14.98 12.38 -0.63
C THR A 174 15.67 11.58 0.47
N PHE A 175 15.21 10.34 0.71
CA PHE A 175 15.86 9.37 1.58
C PHE A 175 15.84 7.99 0.91
N LYS A 176 17.01 7.37 0.82
CA LYS A 176 17.18 6.03 0.25
C LYS A 176 17.96 5.16 1.23
N ALA A 177 17.42 3.99 1.58
CA ALA A 177 18.07 3.07 2.50
C ALA A 177 17.89 1.61 2.09
N MET A 178 18.77 0.75 2.59
CA MET A 178 18.67 -0.69 2.40
C MET A 178 18.94 -1.44 3.69
N GLY A 179 18.20 -2.52 3.91
CA GLY A 179 18.44 -3.48 4.98
C GLY A 179 19.23 -4.69 4.44
N HIS A 180 20.34 -5.03 5.11
CA HIS A 180 21.12 -6.25 4.84
C HIS A 180 21.76 -6.80 6.12
N CYS A 181 22.18 -8.07 6.10
CA CYS A 181 22.79 -8.75 7.25
C CYS A 181 24.30 -8.93 7.14
N VAL A 182 24.97 -8.35 6.14
CA VAL A 182 26.42 -8.48 5.93
C VAL A 182 27.18 -7.79 7.06
N GLU A 183 27.98 -8.54 7.83
CA GLU A 183 28.59 -8.08 9.08
C GLU A 183 29.68 -7.01 8.89
N ASN A 184 30.45 -7.11 7.81
CA ASN A 184 31.62 -6.24 7.56
C ASN A 184 31.27 -4.86 6.99
N LYS A 185 29.98 -4.50 6.87
CA LYS A 185 29.53 -3.18 6.38
C LYS A 185 28.86 -2.41 7.51
N LEU A 186 29.29 -1.15 7.69
CA LEU A 186 28.71 -0.26 8.70
C LEU A 186 27.23 0.00 8.38
N ARG A 187 26.38 -0.17 9.38
CA ARG A 187 24.96 0.08 9.31
C ARG A 187 24.54 1.01 10.43
N LYS A 188 23.65 1.93 10.12
CA LYS A 188 23.07 2.85 11.11
C LYS A 188 21.66 2.41 11.45
N SER A 189 21.12 2.85 12.57
CA SER A 189 19.67 2.67 12.83
C SER A 189 18.86 3.50 11.86
N LEU A 190 17.77 2.95 11.30
CA LEU A 190 16.85 3.70 10.44
C LEU A 190 16.36 4.99 11.13
N ASN A 191 16.02 4.90 12.42
CA ASN A 191 15.55 6.04 13.21
C ASN A 191 16.59 7.15 13.40
N SER A 192 17.89 6.85 13.22
CA SER A 192 18.96 7.86 13.33
C SER A 192 19.26 8.56 12.01
N THR A 193 18.80 8.01 10.90
CA THR A 193 19.11 8.52 9.55
C THR A 193 17.92 9.16 8.87
N TYR A 194 16.73 8.56 8.99
CA TYR A 194 15.51 9.08 8.41
C TYR A 194 15.02 10.32 9.18
N LYS A 195 14.60 11.34 8.43
CA LYS A 195 13.99 12.56 8.98
C LYS A 195 12.53 12.65 8.50
N SER A 196 11.62 12.99 9.42
CA SER A 196 10.21 13.19 9.09
C SER A 196 10.02 14.13 7.89
N GLY A 197 9.12 13.76 6.99
CA GLY A 197 8.81 14.51 5.77
C GLY A 197 9.66 14.15 4.56
N GLN A 198 10.67 13.28 4.70
CA GLN A 198 11.43 12.80 3.55
C GLN A 198 10.61 11.75 2.76
N ASN A 199 10.65 11.84 1.43
CA ASN A 199 10.14 10.79 0.55
C ASN A 199 11.13 9.62 0.56
N ALA A 200 10.74 8.48 1.15
CA ALA A 200 11.61 7.35 1.43
C ALA A 200 11.46 6.21 0.42
N LEU A 201 12.59 5.67 -0.02
CA LEU A 201 12.68 4.42 -0.75
C LEU A 201 13.56 3.44 0.03
N PHE A 202 13.01 2.26 0.38
CA PHE A 202 13.71 1.25 1.16
C PHE A 202 13.88 -0.04 0.36
N LEU A 203 15.11 -0.59 0.31
CA LEU A 203 15.42 -1.87 -0.33
C LEU A 203 15.39 -3.02 0.67
N VAL A 204 14.69 -4.09 0.32
CA VAL A 204 14.64 -5.36 1.07
C VAL A 204 15.05 -6.51 0.16
N GLY A 205 16.13 -7.20 0.50
CA GLY A 205 16.66 -8.33 -0.25
C GLY A 205 15.83 -9.62 -0.10
N PRO A 206 16.22 -10.68 -0.83
CA PRO A 206 15.61 -12.01 -0.72
C PRO A 206 16.05 -12.72 0.56
N GLU A 207 15.55 -13.94 0.80
CA GLU A 207 15.95 -14.79 1.94
C GLU A 207 17.46 -15.04 2.02
N GLY A 208 18.14 -15.07 0.85
CA GLY A 208 19.60 -15.23 0.74
C GLY A 208 20.40 -13.93 0.86
N ASP A 209 19.72 -12.81 1.17
CA ASP A 209 20.31 -11.45 1.22
C ASP A 209 20.84 -10.96 -0.14
N PHE A 210 21.21 -9.69 -0.19
CA PHE A 210 21.95 -9.11 -1.33
C PHE A 210 23.36 -9.69 -1.43
N THR A 211 23.94 -9.68 -2.62
CA THR A 211 25.38 -9.93 -2.81
C THR A 211 26.16 -8.66 -2.47
N ASP A 212 27.48 -8.79 -2.22
CA ASP A 212 28.34 -7.63 -1.95
C ASP A 212 28.31 -6.63 -3.11
N ASP A 213 28.32 -7.09 -4.35
CA ASP A 213 28.21 -6.24 -5.56
C ASP A 213 26.90 -5.46 -5.60
N GLU A 214 25.78 -6.10 -5.22
CA GLU A 214 24.47 -5.44 -5.17
C GLU A 214 24.40 -4.39 -4.06
N ILE A 215 25.02 -4.66 -2.90
CA ILE A 215 25.12 -3.69 -1.81
C ILE A 215 25.99 -2.50 -2.25
N ASP A 216 27.14 -2.76 -2.86
CA ASP A 216 28.04 -1.70 -3.32
C ASP A 216 27.38 -0.84 -4.41
N LYS A 217 26.65 -1.47 -5.35
CA LYS A 217 25.86 -0.75 -6.33
C LYS A 217 24.82 0.17 -5.67
N ALA A 218 24.06 -0.34 -4.69
CA ALA A 218 23.06 0.47 -3.98
C ALA A 218 23.70 1.65 -3.23
N ILE A 219 24.87 1.45 -2.60
CA ILE A 219 25.61 2.53 -1.91
C ILE A 219 26.06 3.60 -2.92
N ILE A 220 26.56 3.21 -4.09
CA ILE A 220 26.94 4.15 -5.18
C ILE A 220 25.71 4.98 -5.62
N GLU A 221 24.53 4.39 -5.67
CA GLU A 221 23.26 5.07 -6.01
C GLU A 221 22.67 5.88 -4.82
N GLY A 222 23.42 5.98 -3.71
CA GLY A 222 23.09 6.81 -2.55
C GLY A 222 22.14 6.16 -1.54
N PHE A 223 22.06 4.83 -1.50
CA PHE A 223 21.34 4.13 -0.44
C PHE A 223 22.20 4.01 0.81
N GLU A 224 21.65 4.35 1.97
CA GLU A 224 22.29 4.15 3.26
C GLU A 224 22.05 2.72 3.77
N SER A 225 23.09 2.05 4.24
CA SER A 225 22.96 0.76 4.91
C SER A 225 22.38 0.94 6.32
N VAL A 226 21.24 0.32 6.61
CA VAL A 226 20.56 0.49 7.89
C VAL A 226 20.17 -0.83 8.54
N VAL A 227 19.99 -0.79 9.87
CA VAL A 227 19.40 -1.85 10.67
C VAL A 227 17.98 -1.44 11.11
N LEU A 228 17.07 -2.41 11.11
CA LEU A 228 15.68 -2.24 11.53
C LEU A 228 15.45 -2.68 12.98
N GLY A 229 16.44 -3.31 13.60
CA GLY A 229 16.41 -3.85 14.96
C GLY A 229 17.58 -4.80 15.19
N ASP A 230 17.64 -5.40 16.38
CA ASP A 230 18.76 -6.26 16.80
C ASP A 230 18.67 -7.69 16.23
N SER A 231 17.48 -8.12 15.84
CA SER A 231 17.22 -9.47 15.35
C SER A 231 17.23 -9.52 13.83
N ARG A 232 17.65 -10.68 13.27
CA ARG A 232 17.47 -10.95 11.84
C ARG A 232 15.99 -11.14 11.53
N LEU A 233 15.46 -10.29 10.66
CA LEU A 233 14.07 -10.32 10.22
C LEU A 233 13.92 -11.16 8.94
N ARG A 234 12.76 -11.78 8.76
CA ARG A 234 12.36 -12.34 7.46
C ARG A 234 12.06 -11.21 6.48
N VAL A 235 12.09 -11.50 5.19
CA VAL A 235 11.88 -10.52 4.10
C VAL A 235 10.58 -9.74 4.30
N GLU A 236 9.45 -10.43 4.46
CA GLU A 236 8.15 -9.82 4.70
C GLU A 236 8.13 -8.96 5.96
N THR A 237 8.76 -9.45 7.03
CA THR A 237 8.85 -8.73 8.30
C THR A 237 9.72 -7.49 8.17
N ALA A 238 10.84 -7.57 7.46
CA ALA A 238 11.72 -6.42 7.23
C ALA A 238 11.00 -5.30 6.46
N GLY A 239 10.24 -5.66 5.41
CA GLY A 239 9.42 -4.71 4.67
C GLY A 239 8.36 -4.03 5.55
N ILE A 240 7.63 -4.82 6.35
CA ILE A 240 6.59 -4.30 7.27
C ILE A 240 7.22 -3.37 8.31
N VAL A 241 8.33 -3.77 8.93
CA VAL A 241 9.01 -2.97 9.98
C VAL A 241 9.57 -1.68 9.40
N ALA A 242 10.19 -1.71 8.21
CA ALA A 242 10.66 -0.51 7.53
C ALA A 242 9.51 0.46 7.25
N CYS A 243 8.41 -0.05 6.70
CA CYS A 243 7.19 0.74 6.45
C CYS A 243 6.65 1.35 7.75
N ALA A 244 6.54 0.56 8.81
CA ALA A 244 6.03 1.02 10.10
C ALA A 244 6.92 2.09 10.75
N GLN A 245 8.24 1.93 10.74
CA GLN A 245 9.17 2.90 11.30
C GLN A 245 9.10 4.24 10.54
N ILE A 246 9.09 4.21 9.20
CA ILE A 246 8.98 5.42 8.37
C ILE A 246 7.65 6.14 8.63
N ASN A 247 6.54 5.41 8.66
CA ASN A 247 5.23 6.03 8.92
C ASN A 247 5.10 6.56 10.35
N PHE A 248 5.60 5.84 11.34
CA PHE A 248 5.60 6.29 12.74
C PHE A 248 6.37 7.61 12.91
N LEU A 249 7.53 7.76 12.26
CA LEU A 249 8.33 8.99 12.29
C LEU A 249 7.65 10.17 11.55
N ASN A 250 6.71 9.89 10.64
CA ASN A 250 5.92 10.91 9.95
C ASN A 250 4.60 11.23 10.65
N PHE A 251 4.18 10.41 11.60
CA PHE A 251 2.91 10.60 12.29
C PHE A 251 2.97 11.87 13.15
N LYS A 252 2.10 12.81 12.82
CA LYS A 252 1.93 14.06 13.59
C LYS A 252 0.70 13.88 14.49
N ILE A 253 0.91 13.99 15.79
CA ILE A 253 -0.14 14.04 16.80
C ILE A 253 -0.82 15.41 16.74
#